data_54b6319000ac9bb5b1cc61d17e4ae141
#
_entry.id   54b6319000ac9bb5b1cc61d17e4ae141
#
_cell.length_a   1.000
_cell.length_b   1.000
_cell.length_c   1.000
_cell.angle_alpha   90.00
_cell.angle_beta   90.00
_cell.angle_gamma   90.00
#
_symmetry.space_group_name_H-M   'P 1'
#
loop_
_entity.id
_entity.type
_entity.pdbx_description
1 polymer ?
#
loop_
_entity_poly.entity_id
_entity_poly.type
_entity_poly.pdbx_seq_one_letter_code
_entity_poly.pdbx_strand_id
1 'polypeptide(L)'
;MDKLDNRRPLAVRERGLAKKTAHWLSQKSITPNQISVASIFFAAAAALCLARIPNAQGVGNWLLPLLAALFIQTRLLCNLFDGMVAVEGGKKTRSGELFNDIPDRIADPLILVAAGYAVTWLSWGDALGWCAGLLAVMTAYVRTLCSSAGAPVDFRGPMAKQHRMALMTLACIAAAFEAIASQTAYALPLALIVIIAGSVVTVYRRTVAAYRFLESGQHV
;
A
#
# COMPACT_ATOMS: atom_id res chain seq x y z
N MET A 1 -5.42 7.60 -28.20
CA MET A 1 -4.23 7.35 -27.35
C MET A 1 -4.62 6.31 -26.31
N ASP A 2 -3.91 5.21 -26.33
CA ASP A 2 -4.33 3.99 -25.62
C ASP A 2 -4.09 4.12 -24.11
N LYS A 3 -5.15 3.93 -23.30
CA LYS A 3 -5.13 4.05 -21.82
C LYS A 3 -4.18 3.05 -21.13
N LEU A 4 -3.39 2.30 -21.88
CA LEU A 4 -2.36 1.38 -21.36
C LEU A 4 -1.12 2.11 -20.82
N ASP A 5 -0.90 3.36 -21.22
CA ASP A 5 0.31 4.15 -20.88
C ASP A 5 0.28 4.73 -19.45
N ASN A 6 -0.87 4.72 -18.80
CA ASN A 6 -1.04 5.23 -17.42
C ASN A 6 -0.76 4.20 -16.32
N ARG A 7 -0.23 3.02 -16.64
CA ARG A 7 0.11 1.99 -15.65
C ARG A 7 1.59 2.05 -15.26
N ARG A 8 1.84 2.04 -13.96
CA ARG A 8 3.20 1.93 -13.44
C ARG A 8 3.83 0.59 -13.90
N PRO A 9 5.02 0.61 -14.55
CA PRO A 9 5.73 -0.61 -14.92
C PRO A 9 6.17 -1.36 -13.66
N LEU A 10 5.83 -2.64 -13.56
CA LEU A 10 6.22 -3.53 -12.47
C LEU A 10 6.94 -4.73 -13.05
N ALA A 11 8.24 -4.86 -12.81
CA ALA A 11 9.05 -5.99 -13.25
C ALA A 11 8.51 -7.37 -12.77
N VAL A 12 7.78 -7.39 -11.65
CA VAL A 12 7.16 -8.63 -11.12
C VAL A 12 6.08 -9.18 -12.05
N ARG A 13 5.42 -8.34 -12.85
CA ARG A 13 4.40 -8.79 -13.83
C ARG A 13 4.97 -9.64 -14.94
N GLU A 14 6.24 -9.46 -15.25
CA GLU A 14 6.92 -10.19 -16.32
C GLU A 14 7.44 -11.57 -15.87
N ARG A 15 7.46 -11.84 -14.57
CA ARG A 15 7.89 -13.12 -14.05
C ARG A 15 6.92 -14.24 -14.44
N GLY A 16 7.46 -15.36 -14.92
CA GLY A 16 6.67 -16.49 -15.44
C GLY A 16 5.68 -17.07 -14.44
N LEU A 17 6.01 -17.09 -13.14
CA LEU A 17 5.09 -17.54 -12.08
C LEU A 17 3.88 -16.61 -11.94
N ALA A 18 4.07 -15.29 -11.95
CA ALA A 18 2.96 -14.34 -11.84
C ALA A 18 2.00 -14.46 -13.04
N LYS A 19 2.54 -14.61 -14.26
CA LYS A 19 1.73 -14.85 -15.46
C LYS A 19 0.97 -16.17 -15.39
N LYS A 20 1.60 -17.28 -14.97
CA LYS A 20 0.91 -18.56 -14.79
C LYS A 20 -0.23 -18.48 -13.78
N THR A 21 -0.01 -17.84 -12.64
CA THR A 21 -1.04 -17.65 -11.62
C THR A 21 -2.17 -16.75 -12.10
N ALA A 22 -1.87 -15.64 -12.78
CA ALA A 22 -2.86 -14.75 -13.35
C ALA A 22 -3.69 -15.46 -14.43
N HIS A 23 -3.05 -16.23 -15.30
CA HIS A 23 -3.73 -17.03 -16.30
C HIS A 23 -4.64 -18.09 -15.67
N TRP A 24 -4.17 -18.81 -14.65
CA TRP A 24 -5.00 -19.77 -13.92
C TRP A 24 -6.20 -19.09 -13.25
N LEU A 25 -6.01 -17.94 -12.61
CA LEU A 25 -7.10 -17.15 -12.02
C LEU A 25 -8.09 -16.65 -13.09
N SER A 26 -7.60 -16.25 -14.26
CA SER A 26 -8.45 -15.76 -15.36
C SER A 26 -9.38 -16.83 -15.92
N GLN A 27 -8.97 -18.11 -15.84
CA GLN A 27 -9.78 -19.26 -16.23
C GLN A 27 -10.89 -19.59 -15.20
N LYS A 28 -10.78 -19.08 -13.99
CA LYS A 28 -11.82 -19.22 -12.97
C LYS A 28 -12.89 -18.15 -13.10
N SER A 29 -14.05 -18.38 -12.49
CA SER A 29 -15.14 -17.41 -12.42
C SER A 29 -14.83 -16.18 -11.56
N ILE A 30 -13.61 -16.08 -11.01
CA ILE A 30 -13.15 -14.98 -10.16
C ILE A 30 -12.96 -13.72 -11.00
N THR A 31 -13.56 -12.63 -10.57
CA THR A 31 -13.42 -11.32 -11.21
C THR A 31 -12.29 -10.50 -10.63
N PRO A 32 -11.66 -9.60 -11.42
CA PRO A 32 -10.66 -8.66 -10.89
C PRO A 32 -11.17 -7.88 -9.68
N ASN A 33 -12.43 -7.42 -9.74
CA ASN A 33 -13.05 -6.65 -8.66
C ASN A 33 -13.16 -7.45 -7.35
N GLN A 34 -13.46 -8.75 -7.42
CA GLN A 34 -13.47 -9.62 -6.25
C GLN A 34 -12.09 -9.77 -5.62
N ILE A 35 -11.04 -9.86 -6.43
CA ILE A 35 -9.65 -9.92 -5.95
C ILE A 35 -9.27 -8.60 -5.27
N SER A 36 -9.65 -7.45 -5.85
CA SER A 36 -9.42 -6.14 -5.25
C SER A 36 -10.12 -5.99 -3.89
N VAL A 37 -11.38 -6.43 -3.79
CA VAL A 37 -12.13 -6.42 -2.51
C VAL A 37 -11.50 -7.36 -1.50
N ALA A 38 -11.05 -8.55 -1.91
CA ALA A 38 -10.35 -9.50 -1.04
C ALA A 38 -9.08 -8.88 -0.41
N SER A 39 -8.43 -7.94 -1.09
CA SER A 39 -7.27 -7.23 -0.55
C SER A 39 -7.57 -6.48 0.76
N ILE A 40 -8.82 -6.00 0.96
CA ILE A 40 -9.26 -5.31 2.19
C ILE A 40 -9.29 -6.30 3.36
N PHE A 41 -9.75 -7.53 3.13
CA PHE A 41 -9.78 -8.56 4.19
C PHE A 41 -8.37 -8.91 4.67
N PHE A 42 -7.40 -9.02 3.75
CA PHE A 42 -6.01 -9.24 4.13
C PHE A 42 -5.40 -8.02 4.86
N ALA A 43 -5.77 -6.80 4.46
CA ALA A 43 -5.37 -5.61 5.19
C ALA A 43 -5.97 -5.57 6.60
N ALA A 44 -7.24 -5.96 6.77
CA ALA A 44 -7.89 -6.06 8.07
C ALA A 44 -7.23 -7.13 8.94
N ALA A 45 -6.88 -8.28 8.38
CA ALA A 45 -6.13 -9.32 9.10
C ALA A 45 -4.75 -8.84 9.54
N ALA A 46 -4.02 -8.12 8.68
CA ALA A 46 -2.74 -7.49 9.05
C ALA A 46 -2.93 -6.48 10.18
N ALA A 47 -3.92 -5.60 10.07
CA ALA A 47 -4.23 -4.61 11.09
C ALA A 47 -4.63 -5.26 12.43
N LEU A 48 -5.40 -6.33 12.40
CA LEU A 48 -5.77 -7.08 13.60
C LEU A 48 -4.54 -7.70 14.28
N CYS A 49 -3.62 -8.29 13.51
CA CYS A 49 -2.36 -8.80 14.04
C CYS A 49 -1.56 -7.69 14.72
N LEU A 50 -1.41 -6.53 14.07
CA LEU A 50 -0.69 -5.37 14.62
C LEU A 50 -1.36 -4.85 15.90
N ALA A 51 -2.68 -4.69 15.91
CA ALA A 51 -3.42 -4.20 17.06
C ALA A 51 -3.38 -5.16 18.27
N ARG A 52 -3.05 -6.43 18.06
CA ARG A 52 -2.91 -7.43 19.12
C ARG A 52 -1.49 -7.53 19.70
N ILE A 53 -0.46 -6.92 19.06
CA ILE A 53 0.92 -6.92 19.55
C ILE A 53 1.04 -6.46 21.00
N PRO A 54 0.40 -5.36 21.45
CA PRO A 54 0.54 -4.87 22.83
C PRO A 54 0.10 -5.87 23.91
N ASN A 55 -0.82 -6.77 23.57
CA ASN A 55 -1.36 -7.78 24.48
C ASN A 55 -0.79 -9.17 24.20
N ALA A 56 0.20 -9.27 23.34
CA ALA A 56 0.81 -10.55 22.98
C ALA A 56 1.70 -11.07 24.12
N GLN A 57 1.79 -12.39 24.22
CA GLN A 57 2.67 -13.08 25.17
C GLN A 57 3.29 -14.31 24.51
N GLY A 58 4.47 -14.70 24.97
CA GLY A 58 5.15 -15.89 24.49
C GLY A 58 5.33 -15.89 22.96
N VAL A 59 4.84 -16.92 22.30
CA VAL A 59 4.93 -17.06 20.84
C VAL A 59 4.24 -15.91 20.08
N GLY A 60 3.20 -15.31 20.65
CA GLY A 60 2.47 -14.21 20.04
C GLY A 60 3.32 -12.99 19.77
N ASN A 61 4.34 -12.71 20.58
CA ASN A 61 5.17 -11.52 20.46
C ASN A 61 5.88 -11.41 19.09
N TRP A 62 6.38 -12.53 18.57
CA TRP A 62 7.08 -12.55 17.28
C TRP A 62 6.18 -13.05 16.13
N LEU A 63 5.19 -13.90 16.44
CA LEU A 63 4.33 -14.49 15.41
C LEU A 63 3.36 -13.46 14.84
N LEU A 64 2.77 -12.58 15.66
CA LEU A 64 1.83 -11.56 15.20
C LEU A 64 2.45 -10.58 14.19
N PRO A 65 3.65 -10.02 14.43
CA PRO A 65 4.31 -9.20 13.41
C PRO A 65 4.61 -9.96 12.12
N LEU A 66 5.02 -11.23 12.19
CA LEU A 66 5.26 -12.04 10.98
C LEU A 66 3.98 -12.31 10.21
N LEU A 67 2.87 -12.60 10.89
CA LEU A 67 1.56 -12.76 10.25
C LEU A 67 1.11 -11.45 9.62
N ALA A 68 1.33 -10.31 10.28
CA ALA A 68 1.05 -9.00 9.70
C ALA A 68 1.84 -8.78 8.41
N ALA A 69 3.16 -9.09 8.40
CA ALA A 69 4.00 -9.02 7.21
C ALA A 69 3.44 -9.92 6.08
N LEU A 70 3.07 -11.15 6.40
CA LEU A 70 2.48 -12.08 5.44
C LEU A 70 1.19 -11.54 4.83
N PHE A 71 0.27 -11.04 5.66
CA PHE A 71 -1.01 -10.48 5.18
C PHE A 71 -0.82 -9.19 4.36
N ILE A 72 0.16 -8.33 4.70
CA ILE A 72 0.53 -7.18 3.89
C ILE A 72 1.00 -7.62 2.50
N GLN A 73 1.85 -8.66 2.41
CA GLN A 73 2.31 -9.19 1.13
C GLN A 73 1.19 -9.85 0.34
N THR A 74 0.32 -10.62 0.99
CA THR A 74 -0.85 -11.23 0.33
C THR A 74 -1.78 -10.16 -0.25
N ARG A 75 -2.02 -9.08 0.49
CA ARG A 75 -2.77 -7.92 0.00
C ARG A 75 -2.12 -7.28 -1.24
N LEU A 76 -0.79 -7.13 -1.25
CA LEU A 76 -0.07 -6.62 -2.42
C LEU A 76 -0.15 -7.56 -3.62
N LEU A 77 -0.13 -8.87 -3.38
CA LEU A 77 -0.35 -9.87 -4.43
C LEU A 77 -1.76 -9.79 -5.01
N CYS A 78 -2.79 -9.58 -4.19
CA CYS A 78 -4.14 -9.33 -4.70
C CYS A 78 -4.17 -8.15 -5.67
N ASN A 79 -3.53 -7.02 -5.31
CA ASN A 79 -3.45 -5.85 -6.18
C ASN A 79 -2.57 -6.03 -7.43
N LEU A 80 -1.68 -7.00 -7.43
CA LEU A 80 -0.95 -7.40 -8.63
C LEU A 80 -1.85 -8.22 -9.55
N PHE A 81 -2.55 -9.21 -8.98
CA PHE A 81 -3.33 -10.16 -9.75
C PHE A 81 -4.63 -9.58 -10.29
N ASP A 82 -5.31 -8.66 -9.57
CA ASP A 82 -6.51 -8.01 -10.10
C ASP A 82 -6.24 -7.29 -11.43
N GLY A 83 -5.12 -6.54 -11.47
CA GLY A 83 -4.68 -5.88 -12.68
C GLY A 83 -4.25 -6.83 -13.81
N MET A 84 -3.61 -7.95 -13.48
CA MET A 84 -3.20 -8.96 -14.47
C MET A 84 -4.40 -9.72 -15.01
N VAL A 85 -5.31 -10.18 -14.16
CA VAL A 85 -6.54 -10.88 -14.56
C VAL A 85 -7.45 -9.98 -15.42
N ALA A 86 -7.51 -8.67 -15.10
CA ALA A 86 -8.27 -7.72 -15.92
C ALA A 86 -7.72 -7.59 -17.34
N VAL A 87 -6.39 -7.63 -17.51
CA VAL A 87 -5.75 -7.48 -18.84
C VAL A 87 -5.70 -8.81 -19.57
N GLU A 88 -5.10 -9.84 -18.97
CA GLU A 88 -4.86 -11.12 -19.61
C GLU A 88 -6.14 -11.93 -19.79
N GLY A 89 -7.12 -11.76 -18.86
CA GLY A 89 -8.42 -12.42 -18.94
C GLY A 89 -9.47 -11.67 -19.77
N GLY A 90 -9.15 -10.51 -20.35
CA GLY A 90 -10.12 -9.69 -21.07
C GLY A 90 -11.28 -9.19 -20.20
N LYS A 91 -11.15 -9.23 -18.87
CA LYS A 91 -12.21 -8.93 -17.90
C LYS A 91 -12.19 -7.46 -17.41
N LYS A 92 -11.69 -6.54 -18.25
CA LYS A 92 -11.71 -5.10 -17.92
C LYS A 92 -13.14 -4.59 -17.84
N THR A 93 -13.46 -3.86 -16.76
CA THR A 93 -14.75 -3.17 -16.62
C THR A 93 -14.53 -1.66 -16.59
N ARG A 94 -15.58 -0.88 -16.95
CA ARG A 94 -15.53 0.60 -16.85
C ARG A 94 -15.30 1.08 -15.41
N SER A 95 -15.81 0.33 -14.43
CA SER A 95 -15.65 0.60 -13.00
C SER A 95 -14.35 0.04 -12.39
N GLY A 96 -13.51 -0.65 -13.16
CA GLY A 96 -12.32 -1.34 -12.66
C GLY A 96 -11.33 -0.43 -11.93
N GLU A 97 -11.21 0.84 -12.36
CA GLU A 97 -10.38 1.82 -11.65
C GLU A 97 -10.87 2.10 -10.23
N LEU A 98 -12.19 2.16 -10.00
CA LEU A 98 -12.77 2.37 -8.67
C LEU A 98 -12.46 1.19 -7.75
N PHE A 99 -12.64 -0.04 -8.26
CA PHE A 99 -12.33 -1.26 -7.50
C PHE A 99 -10.85 -1.46 -7.24
N ASN A 100 -9.96 -0.86 -8.01
CA ASN A 100 -8.53 -0.88 -7.76
C ASN A 100 -8.10 0.22 -6.76
N ASP A 101 -8.68 1.42 -6.88
CA ASP A 101 -8.21 2.59 -6.11
C ASP A 101 -8.88 2.69 -4.72
N ILE A 102 -10.18 2.44 -4.58
CA ILE A 102 -10.91 2.56 -3.31
C ILE A 102 -10.38 1.59 -2.24
N PRO A 103 -10.19 0.28 -2.52
CA PRO A 103 -9.63 -0.65 -1.55
C PRO A 103 -8.30 -0.20 -0.98
N ASP A 104 -7.46 0.42 -1.80
CA ASP A 104 -6.16 0.94 -1.37
C ASP A 104 -6.28 2.11 -0.39
N ARG A 105 -7.33 2.95 -0.54
CA ARG A 105 -7.58 4.08 0.37
C ARG A 105 -8.06 3.62 1.74
N ILE A 106 -8.59 2.41 1.82
CA ILE A 106 -9.01 1.77 3.07
C ILE A 106 -7.85 0.96 3.66
N ALA A 107 -7.21 0.13 2.85
CA ALA A 107 -6.22 -0.84 3.29
C ALA A 107 -4.93 -0.21 3.82
N ASP A 108 -4.36 0.80 3.13
CA ASP A 108 -3.13 1.45 3.57
C ASP A 108 -3.29 2.15 4.93
N PRO A 109 -4.30 3.04 5.13
CA PRO A 109 -4.52 3.66 6.44
C PRO A 109 -4.81 2.65 7.54
N LEU A 110 -5.59 1.61 7.26
CA LEU A 110 -5.94 0.59 8.25
C LEU A 110 -4.69 -0.09 8.83
N ILE A 111 -3.74 -0.47 7.97
CA ILE A 111 -2.48 -1.08 8.39
C ILE A 111 -1.61 -0.08 9.15
N LEU A 112 -1.48 1.16 8.65
CA LEU A 112 -0.61 2.17 9.25
C LEU A 112 -1.12 2.66 10.60
N VAL A 113 -2.43 2.86 10.73
CA VAL A 113 -3.07 3.22 12.00
C VAL A 113 -2.90 2.09 13.01
N ALA A 114 -3.16 0.84 12.63
CA ALA A 114 -2.96 -0.30 13.52
C ALA A 114 -1.49 -0.45 13.97
N ALA A 115 -0.53 -0.15 13.07
CA ALA A 115 0.89 -0.12 13.43
C ALA A 115 1.20 0.96 14.47
N GLY A 116 0.54 2.13 14.41
CA GLY A 116 0.66 3.17 15.43
C GLY A 116 0.16 2.72 16.79
N TYR A 117 -1.00 2.06 16.83
CA TYR A 117 -1.55 1.48 18.07
C TYR A 117 -0.70 0.32 18.63
N ALA A 118 0.12 -0.32 17.81
CA ALA A 118 1.09 -1.32 18.29
C ALA A 118 2.25 -0.70 19.08
N VAL A 119 2.49 0.60 18.96
CA VAL A 119 3.59 1.33 19.61
C VAL A 119 3.09 1.94 20.92
N THR A 120 3.02 1.15 21.98
CA THR A 120 2.44 1.58 23.27
C THR A 120 3.40 2.31 24.20
N TRP A 121 4.71 2.16 24.01
CA TRP A 121 5.72 2.83 24.84
C TRP A 121 5.93 4.31 24.48
N LEU A 122 5.46 4.76 23.31
CA LEU A 122 5.37 6.16 22.92
C LEU A 122 3.94 6.66 23.14
N SER A 123 3.76 7.70 23.94
CA SER A 123 2.43 8.29 24.19
C SER A 123 1.75 8.88 22.95
N TRP A 124 2.50 9.10 21.88
CA TRP A 124 2.04 9.60 20.57
C TRP A 124 2.18 8.56 19.45
N GLY A 125 2.30 7.28 19.80
CA GLY A 125 2.42 6.19 18.83
C GLY A 125 1.21 6.09 17.88
N ASP A 126 0.00 6.22 18.43
CA ASP A 126 -1.25 6.28 17.68
C ASP A 126 -1.30 7.46 16.71
N ALA A 127 -0.83 8.65 17.15
CA ALA A 127 -0.75 9.83 16.29
C ALA A 127 0.19 9.62 15.10
N LEU A 128 1.31 8.89 15.25
CA LEU A 128 2.15 8.47 14.13
C LEU A 128 1.37 7.64 13.12
N GLY A 129 0.61 6.64 13.60
CA GLY A 129 -0.20 5.79 12.74
C GLY A 129 -1.24 6.60 11.96
N TRP A 130 -1.97 7.47 12.62
CA TRP A 130 -2.95 8.35 11.98
C TRP A 130 -2.31 9.31 10.99
N CYS A 131 -1.19 9.95 11.33
CA CYS A 131 -0.46 10.84 10.43
C CYS A 131 0.01 10.10 9.18
N ALA A 132 0.61 8.92 9.33
CA ALA A 132 1.04 8.08 8.22
C ALA A 132 -0.14 7.66 7.32
N GLY A 133 -1.26 7.26 7.93
CA GLY A 133 -2.48 6.86 7.22
C GLY A 133 -3.09 8.01 6.41
N LEU A 134 -3.24 9.19 7.00
CA LEU A 134 -3.74 10.38 6.32
C LEU A 134 -2.83 10.81 5.17
N LEU A 135 -1.52 10.81 5.37
CA LEU A 135 -0.56 11.12 4.32
C LEU A 135 -0.55 10.07 3.21
N ALA A 136 -0.82 8.81 3.51
CA ALA A 136 -0.99 7.77 2.51
C ALA A 136 -2.19 8.07 1.58
N VAL A 137 -3.31 8.50 2.12
CA VAL A 137 -4.48 8.97 1.35
C VAL A 137 -4.14 10.24 0.58
N MET A 138 -3.48 11.22 1.22
CA MET A 138 -3.11 12.48 0.60
C MET A 138 -2.19 12.30 -0.61
N THR A 139 -1.21 11.39 -0.56
CA THR A 139 -0.33 11.10 -1.72
C THR A 139 -1.11 10.62 -2.93
N ALA A 140 -2.21 9.92 -2.72
CA ALA A 140 -3.07 9.45 -3.79
C ALA A 140 -4.06 10.51 -4.26
N TYR A 141 -4.65 11.24 -3.31
CA TYR A 141 -5.55 12.35 -3.61
C TYR A 141 -4.86 13.40 -4.50
N VAL A 142 -3.64 13.82 -4.13
CA VAL A 142 -2.87 14.77 -4.94
C VAL A 142 -2.61 14.24 -6.35
N ARG A 143 -2.28 12.96 -6.51
CA ARG A 143 -2.12 12.36 -7.84
C ARG A 143 -3.40 12.48 -8.68
N THR A 144 -4.54 12.13 -8.09
CA THR A 144 -5.83 12.19 -8.80
C THR A 144 -6.26 13.63 -9.08
N LEU A 145 -6.11 14.54 -8.10
CA LEU A 145 -6.41 15.95 -8.24
C LEU A 145 -5.57 16.59 -9.35
N CYS A 146 -4.26 16.37 -9.36
CA CYS A 146 -3.38 16.91 -10.40
C CYS A 146 -3.78 16.42 -11.79
N SER A 147 -4.12 15.13 -11.91
CA SER A 147 -4.58 14.55 -13.18
C SER A 147 -5.94 15.11 -13.61
N SER A 148 -6.87 15.32 -12.69
CA SER A 148 -8.17 15.92 -13.00
C SER A 148 -8.07 17.41 -13.39
N ALA A 149 -7.04 18.11 -12.90
CA ALA A 149 -6.73 19.48 -13.30
C ALA A 149 -6.02 19.59 -14.68
N GLY A 150 -5.72 18.46 -15.33
CA GLY A 150 -5.09 18.42 -16.65
C GLY A 150 -3.58 18.17 -16.64
N ALA A 151 -2.95 18.00 -15.48
CA ALA A 151 -1.55 17.62 -15.42
C ALA A 151 -1.35 16.10 -15.72
N PRO A 152 -0.21 15.69 -16.28
CA PRO A 152 0.08 14.28 -16.51
C PRO A 152 0.12 13.50 -15.19
N VAL A 153 -0.28 12.20 -15.24
CA VAL A 153 -0.26 11.34 -14.05
C VAL A 153 1.16 11.17 -13.54
N ASP A 154 1.43 11.59 -12.31
CA ASP A 154 2.76 11.54 -11.71
C ASP A 154 2.86 10.44 -10.63
N PHE A 155 3.73 9.46 -10.86
CA PHE A 155 4.05 8.38 -9.93
C PHE A 155 5.34 8.61 -9.15
N ARG A 156 6.00 9.77 -9.34
CA ARG A 156 7.26 10.11 -8.66
C ARG A 156 7.07 10.31 -7.17
N GLY A 157 8.14 10.10 -6.44
CA GLY A 157 8.25 10.34 -5.02
C GLY A 157 8.80 9.12 -4.27
N PRO A 158 9.50 9.36 -3.14
CA PRO A 158 10.18 8.29 -2.39
C PRO A 158 9.18 7.36 -1.68
N MET A 159 7.94 7.83 -1.40
CA MET A 159 6.98 7.06 -0.60
C MET A 159 5.67 6.80 -1.36
N ALA A 160 5.78 6.20 -2.54
CA ALA A 160 4.62 5.64 -3.24
C ALA A 160 4.11 4.39 -2.50
N LYS A 161 2.82 3.99 -2.74
CA LYS A 161 2.15 2.83 -2.12
C LYS A 161 3.05 1.61 -1.91
N GLN A 162 3.80 1.21 -2.94
CA GLN A 162 4.66 0.03 -2.89
C GLN A 162 5.81 0.18 -1.89
N HIS A 163 6.44 1.36 -1.84
CA HIS A 163 7.53 1.64 -0.92
C HIS A 163 7.03 1.67 0.53
N ARG A 164 5.84 2.27 0.79
CA ARG A 164 5.21 2.24 2.13
C ARG A 164 4.98 0.83 2.61
N MET A 165 4.36 0.00 1.78
CA MET A 165 4.03 -1.37 2.17
C MET A 165 5.26 -2.27 2.26
N ALA A 166 6.27 -2.07 1.41
CA ALA A 166 7.55 -2.76 1.53
C ALA A 166 8.25 -2.40 2.85
N LEU A 167 8.33 -1.11 3.18
CA LEU A 167 8.91 -0.65 4.44
C LEU A 167 8.14 -1.19 5.65
N MET A 168 6.80 -1.17 5.59
CA MET A 168 5.96 -1.71 6.67
C MET A 168 6.16 -3.22 6.85
N THR A 169 6.28 -3.97 5.75
CA THR A 169 6.60 -5.41 5.79
C THR A 169 7.95 -5.65 6.47
N LEU A 170 8.98 -4.89 6.07
CA LEU A 170 10.31 -5.01 6.67
C LEU A 170 10.28 -4.63 8.16
N ALA A 171 9.53 -3.61 8.53
CA ALA A 171 9.35 -3.23 9.93
C ALA A 171 8.66 -4.32 10.75
N CYS A 172 7.64 -4.98 10.20
CA CYS A 172 6.98 -6.11 10.85
C CYS A 172 7.96 -7.30 11.05
N ILE A 173 8.77 -7.61 10.04
CA ILE A 173 9.79 -8.64 10.15
C ILE A 173 10.84 -8.25 11.21
N ALA A 174 11.32 -7.02 11.18
CA ALA A 174 12.26 -6.52 12.17
C ALA A 174 11.67 -6.55 13.59
N ALA A 175 10.40 -6.16 13.77
CA ALA A 175 9.70 -6.22 15.06
C ALA A 175 9.61 -7.66 15.59
N ALA A 176 9.44 -8.65 14.73
CA ALA A 176 9.48 -10.06 15.14
C ALA A 176 10.88 -10.47 15.65
N PHE A 177 11.93 -10.01 14.98
CA PHE A 177 13.32 -10.24 15.45
C PHE A 177 13.61 -9.48 16.73
N GLU A 178 13.16 -8.23 16.88
CA GLU A 178 13.27 -7.46 18.10
C GLU A 178 12.63 -8.19 19.28
N ALA A 179 11.44 -8.76 19.10
CA ALA A 179 10.73 -9.51 20.13
C ALA A 179 11.48 -10.77 20.59
N ILE A 180 12.26 -11.41 19.71
CA ILE A 180 13.04 -12.62 20.02
C ILE A 180 14.40 -12.25 20.65
N ALA A 181 15.10 -11.28 20.04
CA ALA A 181 16.52 -11.06 20.34
C ALA A 181 16.79 -10.01 21.42
N SER A 182 16.02 -8.91 21.44
CA SER A 182 16.35 -7.73 22.24
C SER A 182 15.20 -7.19 23.09
N GLN A 183 13.98 -7.68 22.86
CA GLN A 183 12.74 -7.16 23.49
C GLN A 183 12.58 -5.62 23.30
N THR A 184 13.21 -5.06 22.28
CA THR A 184 13.00 -3.68 21.86
C THR A 184 11.74 -3.58 20.98
N ALA A 185 11.30 -2.36 20.70
CA ALA A 185 10.11 -2.12 19.88
C ALA A 185 10.28 -0.87 18.99
N TYR A 186 11.45 -0.70 18.38
CA TYR A 186 11.80 0.49 17.60
C TYR A 186 11.44 0.38 16.12
N ALA A 187 11.32 -0.82 15.56
CA ALA A 187 11.13 -1.03 14.12
C ALA A 187 9.86 -0.37 13.58
N LEU A 188 8.73 -0.54 14.27
CA LEU A 188 7.44 0.02 13.84
C LEU A 188 7.42 1.55 13.88
N PRO A 189 7.77 2.24 15.01
CA PRO A 189 7.75 3.69 15.04
C PRO A 189 8.74 4.32 14.07
N LEU A 190 9.93 3.74 13.91
CA LEU A 190 10.91 4.22 12.93
C LEU A 190 10.36 4.14 11.50
N ALA A 191 9.72 3.04 11.14
CA ALA A 191 9.09 2.89 9.83
C ALA A 191 7.97 3.92 9.61
N LEU A 192 7.13 4.17 10.63
CA LEU A 192 6.07 5.18 10.54
C LEU A 192 6.66 6.58 10.33
N ILE A 193 7.71 6.96 11.05
CA ILE A 193 8.40 8.25 10.88
C ILE A 193 8.95 8.39 9.46
N VAL A 194 9.63 7.36 8.94
CA VAL A 194 10.16 7.35 7.57
C VAL A 194 9.04 7.43 6.53
N ILE A 195 7.91 6.73 6.76
CA ILE A 195 6.73 6.79 5.90
C ILE A 195 6.13 8.21 5.89
N ILE A 196 6.01 8.85 7.04
CA ILE A 196 5.51 10.22 7.18
C ILE A 196 6.41 11.17 6.39
N ALA A 197 7.71 11.20 6.69
CA ALA A 197 8.66 12.09 6.04
C ALA A 197 8.69 11.89 4.50
N GLY A 198 8.76 10.65 4.06
CA GLY A 198 8.76 10.32 2.64
C GLY A 198 7.42 10.64 1.94
N SER A 199 6.30 10.52 2.64
CA SER A 199 4.97 10.88 2.11
C SER A 199 4.82 12.39 1.95
N VAL A 200 5.29 13.19 2.91
CA VAL A 200 5.35 14.66 2.80
C VAL A 200 6.16 15.08 1.58
N VAL A 201 7.37 14.53 1.42
CA VAL A 201 8.20 14.81 0.25
C VAL A 201 7.51 14.38 -1.05
N THR A 202 6.77 13.27 -1.04
CA THR A 202 6.04 12.78 -2.22
C THR A 202 4.90 13.73 -2.59
N VAL A 203 4.10 14.16 -1.62
CA VAL A 203 3.02 15.15 -1.82
C VAL A 203 3.59 16.44 -2.39
N TYR A 204 4.62 17.00 -1.74
CA TYR A 204 5.26 18.23 -2.17
C TYR A 204 5.77 18.15 -3.62
N ARG A 205 6.52 17.11 -3.96
CA ARG A 205 7.08 16.93 -5.31
C ARG A 205 5.99 16.83 -6.39
N ARG A 206 4.91 16.10 -6.12
CA ARG A 206 3.80 15.95 -7.07
C ARG A 206 3.06 17.28 -7.26
N THR A 207 2.76 17.98 -6.17
CA THR A 207 2.09 19.29 -6.23
C THR A 207 2.91 20.30 -7.00
N VAL A 208 4.21 20.43 -6.71
CA VAL A 208 5.08 21.37 -7.42
C VAL A 208 5.23 21.02 -8.89
N ALA A 209 5.33 19.72 -9.23
CA ALA A 209 5.43 19.30 -10.62
C ALA A 209 4.15 19.62 -11.41
N ALA A 210 2.99 19.36 -10.83
CA ALA A 210 1.69 19.69 -11.44
C ALA A 210 1.51 21.19 -11.58
N TYR A 211 1.83 21.97 -10.54
CA TYR A 211 1.78 23.42 -10.58
C TYR A 211 2.63 23.99 -11.74
N ARG A 212 3.88 23.57 -11.83
CA ARG A 212 4.77 24.02 -12.92
C ARG A 212 4.26 23.64 -14.31
N PHE A 213 3.68 22.47 -14.46
CA PHE A 213 3.10 22.03 -15.73
C PHE A 213 1.90 22.90 -16.13
N LEU A 214 0.97 23.12 -15.20
CA LEU A 214 -0.25 23.90 -15.48
C LEU A 214 0.06 25.36 -15.79
N GLU A 215 1.02 25.98 -15.09
CA GLU A 215 1.43 27.37 -15.31
C GLU A 215 2.27 27.55 -16.59
N SER A 216 2.92 26.49 -17.09
CA SER A 216 3.71 26.55 -18.33
C SER A 216 2.88 26.66 -19.61
N GLY A 217 1.53 26.58 -19.51
CA GLY A 217 0.63 26.65 -20.67
C GLY A 217 0.77 25.49 -21.67
N GLN A 218 1.49 24.42 -21.31
CA GLN A 218 1.63 23.21 -22.13
C GLN A 218 0.34 22.38 -22.00
N HIS A 219 -0.73 22.85 -22.67
CA HIS A 219 -1.92 22.03 -22.86
C HIS A 219 -1.61 20.94 -23.90
N VAL A 220 -1.77 19.68 -23.50
CA VAL A 220 -1.73 18.51 -24.38
C VAL A 220 -3.05 18.38 -25.14
#